data_38a89664972a7f74a01eb5fcba1f7fb2
#
_entry.id   38a89664972a7f74a01eb5fcba1f7fb2
#
_cell.length_a   1.000
_cell.length_b   1.000
_cell.length_c   1.000
_cell.angle_alpha   90.00
_cell.angle_beta   90.00
_cell.angle_gamma   90.00
#
_symmetry.space_group_name_H-M   'P 1'
#
loop_
_entity.id
_entity.type
_entity.pdbx_description
1 polymer ?
#
loop_
_entity_poly.entity_id
_entity_poly.type
_entity_poly.pdbx_seq_one_letter_code
_entity_poly.pdbx_strand_id
1 'polypeptide(L)'
;MNKETKRSIATIRCDEQVEKAFCCAVLDFIFKMNEVDIHQQTEVGGNQSSVTTFILLGFGKFLEFQILLFILSPVIYILAVVGNLLIILLVAVDQHLHTPMYFFLMNLSALETCYISNILPRMLSSFLTGDRSISFEGCVTQWYFFAFFGSTECYLLSMMSYDRYLAICKPLHYTTLMNGRLCLQLACTSWMSGIVTSTIITSFMLQLTFCGPHEIDHFFCDIFPVAELSCSNPYFVKLSTYILGSMGTVVPFTLTLVSYICIILTLLRLPSKVAQQKAFSTCSSHLIVVILFYGSLLIVYVIPATDTMRGLNKIFSLFYTVLTPVLNPLIYSLRNREVKEALCRSARKFNRIL
;
A
#
# COMPACT_ATOMS: atom_id res chain seq x y z
N MET A 1 -30.11 -3.77 34.94
CA MET A 1 -29.26 -3.98 33.76
C MET A 1 -28.11 -2.98 33.84
N ASN A 2 -26.90 -3.50 34.11
CA ASN A 2 -25.74 -2.70 34.53
C ASN A 2 -25.20 -1.87 33.34
N LYS A 3 -24.58 -0.70 33.62
CA LYS A 3 -24.02 0.20 32.58
C LYS A 3 -23.02 -0.48 31.65
N GLU A 4 -22.35 -1.52 32.13
CA GLU A 4 -21.40 -2.35 31.35
C GLU A 4 -22.12 -3.25 30.32
N THR A 5 -23.28 -3.82 30.66
CA THR A 5 -24.06 -4.67 29.73
C THR A 5 -24.64 -3.83 28.58
N LYS A 6 -25.07 -2.58 28.85
CA LYS A 6 -25.50 -1.65 27.79
C LYS A 6 -24.37 -1.20 26.87
N ARG A 7 -23.13 -1.07 27.40
CA ARG A 7 -21.94 -0.77 26.60
C ARG A 7 -21.54 -1.93 25.68
N SER A 8 -21.56 -3.16 26.20
CA SER A 8 -21.24 -4.35 25.41
C SER A 8 -22.23 -4.57 24.26
N ILE A 9 -23.52 -4.39 24.52
CA ILE A 9 -24.58 -4.52 23.49
C ILE A 9 -24.49 -3.41 22.42
N ALA A 10 -24.12 -2.18 22.80
CA ALA A 10 -23.93 -1.08 21.84
C ALA A 10 -22.73 -1.30 20.94
N THR A 11 -21.64 -1.88 21.47
CA THR A 11 -20.45 -2.22 20.68
C THR A 11 -20.74 -3.35 19.69
N ILE A 12 -21.44 -4.40 20.13
CA ILE A 12 -21.85 -5.54 19.27
C ILE A 12 -22.82 -5.10 18.17
N ARG A 13 -23.78 -4.19 18.48
CA ARG A 13 -24.71 -3.66 17.47
C ARG A 13 -24.03 -2.76 16.44
N CYS A 14 -22.97 -2.04 16.81
CA CYS A 14 -22.20 -1.22 15.88
C CYS A 14 -21.46 -2.09 14.87
N ASP A 15 -20.85 -3.20 15.33
CA ASP A 15 -20.11 -4.14 14.48
C ASP A 15 -21.04 -4.81 13.45
N GLU A 16 -22.24 -5.26 13.85
CA GLU A 16 -23.19 -5.94 12.95
C GLU A 16 -23.82 -5.01 11.90
N GLN A 17 -24.04 -3.72 12.21
CA GLN A 17 -24.57 -2.76 11.24
C GLN A 17 -23.50 -2.31 10.24
N VAL A 18 -22.25 -2.16 10.66
CA VAL A 18 -21.13 -1.81 9.79
C VAL A 18 -20.83 -2.95 8.82
N GLU A 19 -20.87 -4.20 9.29
CA GLU A 19 -20.65 -5.38 8.44
C GLU A 19 -21.73 -5.53 7.37
N LYS A 20 -23.02 -5.32 7.71
CA LYS A 20 -24.14 -5.36 6.74
C LYS A 20 -24.06 -4.21 5.73
N ALA A 21 -23.78 -2.98 6.18
CA ALA A 21 -23.64 -1.82 5.29
C ALA A 21 -22.48 -2.00 4.32
N PHE A 22 -21.36 -2.58 4.79
CA PHE A 22 -20.20 -2.89 3.98
C PHE A 22 -20.51 -3.96 2.92
N CYS A 23 -21.17 -5.05 3.30
CA CYS A 23 -21.55 -6.12 2.37
C CYS A 23 -22.49 -5.62 1.26
N CYS A 24 -23.47 -4.76 1.60
CA CYS A 24 -24.34 -4.10 0.61
C CYS A 24 -23.56 -3.16 -0.33
N ALA A 25 -22.62 -2.36 0.19
CA ALA A 25 -21.83 -1.44 -0.61
C ALA A 25 -20.89 -2.19 -1.59
N VAL A 26 -20.28 -3.29 -1.15
CA VAL A 26 -19.44 -4.15 -2.00
C VAL A 26 -20.27 -4.84 -3.08
N LEU A 27 -21.47 -5.35 -2.75
CA LEU A 27 -22.35 -5.98 -3.73
C LEU A 27 -22.90 -4.96 -4.75
N ASP A 28 -23.26 -3.76 -4.33
CA ASP A 28 -23.73 -2.69 -5.22
C ASP A 28 -22.61 -2.20 -6.16
N PHE A 29 -21.37 -2.13 -5.64
CA PHE A 29 -20.19 -1.84 -6.42
C PHE A 29 -19.90 -2.92 -7.49
N ILE A 30 -19.97 -4.21 -7.11
CA ILE A 30 -19.81 -5.35 -8.03
C ILE A 30 -20.91 -5.35 -9.10
N PHE A 31 -22.16 -5.02 -8.74
CA PHE A 31 -23.30 -4.97 -9.67
C PHE A 31 -23.14 -3.84 -10.70
N LYS A 32 -22.75 -2.64 -10.28
CA LYS A 32 -22.47 -1.51 -11.20
C LYS A 32 -21.31 -1.76 -12.17
N MET A 33 -20.31 -2.54 -11.76
CA MET A 33 -19.21 -2.91 -12.63
C MET A 33 -19.60 -3.88 -13.73
N ASN A 34 -20.61 -4.74 -13.51
CA ASN A 34 -21.13 -5.66 -14.53
C ASN A 34 -21.93 -4.96 -15.64
N GLU A 35 -22.46 -3.76 -15.43
CA GLU A 35 -23.20 -3.02 -16.47
C GLU A 35 -22.31 -2.29 -17.48
N VAL A 36 -21.06 -1.97 -17.12
CA VAL A 36 -20.17 -1.13 -17.96
C VAL A 36 -19.50 -1.92 -19.11
N ASP A 37 -19.33 -3.24 -19.01
CA ASP A 37 -18.49 -4.01 -19.93
C ASP A 37 -19.22 -4.77 -21.06
N ILE A 38 -20.55 -4.60 -21.28
CA ILE A 38 -21.29 -5.37 -22.30
C ILE A 38 -21.18 -4.75 -23.73
N HIS A 39 -20.62 -3.58 -23.92
CA HIS A 39 -20.80 -2.80 -25.16
C HIS A 39 -19.58 -2.65 -26.09
N GLN A 40 -18.50 -3.44 -26.01
CA GLN A 40 -17.47 -3.40 -27.05
C GLN A 40 -16.92 -4.78 -27.42
N GLN A 41 -17.53 -5.42 -28.37
CA GLN A 41 -16.91 -6.46 -29.22
C GLN A 41 -17.00 -6.03 -30.68
N THR A 42 -15.85 -5.78 -31.29
CA THR A 42 -15.71 -5.85 -32.76
C THR A 42 -14.35 -6.47 -33.11
N GLU A 43 -14.42 -7.45 -34.01
CA GLU A 43 -13.35 -8.34 -34.48
C GLU A 43 -12.24 -7.61 -35.26
N VAL A 44 -10.97 -8.02 -35.08
CA VAL A 44 -9.93 -7.83 -36.11
C VAL A 44 -9.04 -9.06 -36.18
N GLY A 45 -9.10 -9.77 -37.25
CA GLY A 45 -8.15 -10.83 -37.63
C GLY A 45 -6.90 -10.24 -38.28
N GLY A 46 -5.72 -10.68 -37.86
CA GLY A 46 -4.43 -10.32 -38.43
C GLY A 46 -3.30 -11.20 -37.89
N ASN A 47 -2.30 -11.51 -38.73
CA ASN A 47 -1.15 -12.39 -38.48
C ASN A 47 -0.48 -12.16 -37.13
N GLN A 48 -0.45 -13.20 -36.28
CA GLN A 48 0.05 -13.13 -34.91
C GLN A 48 1.59 -13.31 -34.88
N SER A 49 2.33 -12.21 -34.72
CA SER A 49 3.64 -12.25 -34.07
C SER A 49 3.42 -12.02 -32.55
N SER A 50 3.82 -12.99 -31.73
CA SER A 50 3.74 -12.83 -30.26
C SER A 50 4.60 -11.65 -29.84
N VAL A 51 3.97 -10.68 -29.12
CA VAL A 51 4.66 -9.53 -28.55
C VAL A 51 5.57 -9.99 -27.44
N THR A 52 6.88 -9.77 -27.60
CA THR A 52 7.89 -10.14 -26.61
C THR A 52 8.39 -8.94 -25.79
N THR A 53 8.07 -7.72 -26.23
CA THR A 53 8.61 -6.48 -25.64
C THR A 53 7.56 -5.38 -25.63
N PHE A 54 7.40 -4.68 -24.52
CA PHE A 54 6.57 -3.49 -24.35
C PHE A 54 7.42 -2.21 -24.26
N ILE A 55 6.79 -1.06 -24.49
CA ILE A 55 7.40 0.26 -24.36
C ILE A 55 6.63 1.05 -23.29
N LEU A 56 7.31 1.43 -22.22
CA LEU A 56 6.73 2.27 -21.17
C LEU A 56 6.76 3.73 -21.58
N LEU A 57 5.61 4.37 -21.81
CA LEU A 57 5.54 5.78 -22.25
C LEU A 57 5.90 6.77 -21.14
N GLY A 58 5.83 6.35 -19.89
CA GLY A 58 6.11 7.21 -18.73
C GLY A 58 5.11 8.36 -18.63
N PHE A 59 5.63 9.59 -18.41
CA PHE A 59 4.83 10.82 -18.31
C PHE A 59 4.62 11.52 -19.65
N GLY A 60 4.97 10.87 -20.76
CA GLY A 60 4.63 11.29 -22.12
C GLY A 60 5.13 12.69 -22.48
N LYS A 61 4.22 13.64 -22.73
CA LYS A 61 4.51 14.98 -23.27
C LYS A 61 5.06 15.99 -22.25
N PHE A 62 5.11 15.67 -20.97
CA PHE A 62 5.55 16.60 -19.90
C PHE A 62 7.08 16.52 -19.70
N LEU A 63 7.85 17.05 -20.64
CA LEU A 63 9.32 17.01 -20.61
C LEU A 63 9.91 17.65 -19.34
N GLU A 64 9.39 18.78 -18.92
CA GLU A 64 9.84 19.47 -17.69
C GLU A 64 9.65 18.59 -16.44
N PHE A 65 8.52 17.88 -16.37
CA PHE A 65 8.23 16.97 -15.28
C PHE A 65 9.13 15.72 -15.31
N GLN A 66 9.46 15.21 -16.50
CA GLN A 66 10.42 14.11 -16.66
C GLN A 66 11.82 14.49 -16.19
N ILE A 67 12.30 15.71 -16.53
CA ILE A 67 13.61 16.21 -16.08
C ILE A 67 13.62 16.35 -14.55
N LEU A 68 12.56 16.90 -13.98
CA LEU A 68 12.44 17.01 -12.53
C LEU A 68 12.46 15.64 -11.85
N LEU A 69 11.69 14.68 -12.36
CA LEU A 69 11.69 13.31 -11.85
C LEU A 69 13.05 12.63 -12.00
N PHE A 70 13.74 12.87 -13.12
CA PHE A 70 15.10 12.33 -13.33
C PHE A 70 16.09 12.82 -12.29
N ILE A 71 16.06 14.11 -11.96
CA ILE A 71 16.96 14.68 -10.94
C ILE A 71 16.59 14.22 -9.53
N LEU A 72 15.29 14.13 -9.21
CA LEU A 72 14.82 13.81 -7.87
C LEU A 72 14.81 12.30 -7.57
N SER A 73 14.57 11.44 -8.56
CA SER A 73 14.40 10.00 -8.33
C SER A 73 15.62 9.30 -7.70
N PRO A 74 16.89 9.58 -8.03
CA PRO A 74 18.03 8.98 -7.35
C PRO A 74 18.11 9.40 -5.88
N VAL A 75 17.86 10.68 -5.59
CA VAL A 75 17.88 11.22 -4.22
C VAL A 75 16.77 10.57 -3.40
N ILE A 76 15.56 10.51 -3.96
CA ILE A 76 14.38 9.87 -3.36
C ILE A 76 14.67 8.39 -3.08
N TYR A 77 15.23 7.66 -4.04
CA TYR A 77 15.58 6.25 -3.88
C TYR A 77 16.59 6.03 -2.75
N ILE A 78 17.67 6.81 -2.73
CA ILE A 78 18.69 6.71 -1.67
C ILE A 78 18.09 7.04 -0.30
N LEU A 79 17.31 8.10 -0.20
CA LEU A 79 16.63 8.49 1.07
C LEU A 79 15.69 7.41 1.57
N ALA A 80 14.89 6.81 0.67
CA ALA A 80 13.98 5.73 1.03
C ALA A 80 14.73 4.50 1.53
N VAL A 81 15.70 4.01 0.74
CA VAL A 81 16.46 2.80 1.09
C VAL A 81 17.24 3.00 2.39
N VAL A 82 17.99 4.10 2.50
CA VAL A 82 18.79 4.40 3.70
C VAL A 82 17.89 4.60 4.92
N GLY A 83 16.79 5.33 4.77
CA GLY A 83 15.84 5.58 5.87
C GLY A 83 15.19 4.31 6.38
N ASN A 84 14.72 3.44 5.47
CA ASN A 84 14.10 2.17 5.84
C ASN A 84 15.11 1.18 6.45
N LEU A 85 16.31 1.06 5.87
CA LEU A 85 17.38 0.21 6.43
C LEU A 85 17.82 0.71 7.82
N LEU A 86 17.84 2.02 8.05
CA LEU A 86 18.13 2.60 9.36
C LEU A 86 17.08 2.21 10.40
N ILE A 87 15.79 2.23 10.05
CA ILE A 87 14.72 1.78 10.96
C ILE A 87 14.90 0.29 11.28
N ILE A 88 15.12 -0.55 10.26
CA ILE A 88 15.34 -1.99 10.46
C ILE A 88 16.51 -2.23 11.44
N LEU A 89 17.63 -1.55 11.21
CA LEU A 89 18.81 -1.68 12.06
C LEU A 89 18.56 -1.21 13.48
N LEU A 90 17.90 -0.06 13.67
CA LEU A 90 17.59 0.46 15.00
C LEU A 90 16.69 -0.48 15.78
N VAL A 91 15.63 -0.99 15.14
CA VAL A 91 14.71 -1.93 15.80
C VAL A 91 15.42 -3.25 16.14
N ALA A 92 16.33 -3.73 15.29
CA ALA A 92 17.09 -4.95 15.55
C ALA A 92 18.07 -4.81 16.72
N VAL A 93 18.70 -3.64 16.89
CA VAL A 93 19.80 -3.43 17.84
C VAL A 93 19.34 -2.88 19.19
N ASP A 94 18.31 -2.01 19.22
CA ASP A 94 17.85 -1.35 20.45
C ASP A 94 16.67 -2.12 21.07
N GLN A 95 16.93 -2.78 22.20
CA GLN A 95 15.92 -3.56 22.95
C GLN A 95 14.71 -2.73 23.41
N HIS A 96 14.85 -1.40 23.56
CA HIS A 96 13.72 -0.53 23.93
C HIS A 96 12.69 -0.40 22.79
N LEU A 97 13.10 -0.72 21.55
CA LEU A 97 12.20 -0.75 20.40
C LEU A 97 11.58 -2.14 20.14
N HIS A 98 11.82 -3.14 21.01
CA HIS A 98 11.25 -4.47 20.88
C HIS A 98 9.78 -4.49 21.36
N THR A 99 8.92 -3.72 20.69
CA THR A 99 7.47 -3.70 20.94
C THR A 99 6.70 -4.10 19.68
N PRO A 100 5.43 -4.52 19.79
CA PRO A 100 4.62 -4.93 18.63
C PRO A 100 4.60 -3.90 17.51
N MET A 101 4.43 -2.61 17.83
CA MET A 101 4.44 -1.53 16.86
C MET A 101 5.72 -1.46 16.03
N TYR A 102 6.90 -1.55 16.67
CA TYR A 102 8.18 -1.50 15.97
C TYR A 102 8.49 -2.79 15.21
N PHE A 103 7.96 -3.93 15.67
CA PHE A 103 8.00 -5.15 14.90
C PHE A 103 7.26 -5.01 13.55
N PHE A 104 6.05 -4.45 13.55
CA PHE A 104 5.32 -4.17 12.30
C PHE A 104 6.00 -3.09 11.47
N LEU A 105 6.56 -2.06 12.10
CA LEU A 105 7.31 -1.01 11.42
C LEU A 105 8.55 -1.56 10.71
N MET A 106 9.28 -2.49 11.33
CA MET A 106 10.41 -3.19 10.71
C MET A 106 9.99 -4.00 9.48
N ASN A 107 8.85 -4.72 9.57
CA ASN A 107 8.27 -5.43 8.43
C ASN A 107 7.88 -4.47 7.30
N LEU A 108 7.24 -3.34 7.63
CA LEU A 108 6.88 -2.30 6.66
C LEU A 108 8.11 -1.72 5.98
N SER A 109 9.16 -1.38 6.74
CA SER A 109 10.41 -0.84 6.19
C SER A 109 11.14 -1.83 5.28
N ALA A 110 11.13 -3.12 5.60
CA ALA A 110 11.68 -4.15 4.73
C ALA A 110 10.89 -4.26 3.42
N LEU A 111 9.56 -4.27 3.51
CA LEU A 111 8.66 -4.27 2.36
C LEU A 111 8.90 -3.05 1.47
N GLU A 112 8.95 -1.85 2.00
CA GLU A 112 9.11 -0.60 1.26
C GLU A 112 10.46 -0.49 0.56
N THR A 113 11.53 -1.03 1.17
CA THR A 113 12.83 -1.13 0.51
C THR A 113 12.74 -1.99 -0.75
N CYS A 114 12.06 -3.13 -0.69
CA CYS A 114 11.84 -3.99 -1.84
C CYS A 114 10.88 -3.35 -2.86
N TYR A 115 9.81 -2.72 -2.39
CA TYR A 115 8.79 -2.09 -3.22
C TYR A 115 9.35 -0.97 -4.09
N ILE A 116 10.07 -0.02 -3.50
CA ILE A 116 10.70 1.07 -4.25
C ILE A 116 11.79 0.56 -5.19
N SER A 117 12.51 -0.50 -4.81
CA SER A 117 13.53 -1.15 -5.64
C SER A 117 12.97 -1.92 -6.82
N ASN A 118 11.69 -2.28 -6.81
CA ASN A 118 10.99 -2.89 -7.94
C ASN A 118 10.68 -1.88 -9.06
N ILE A 119 10.50 -0.59 -8.74
CA ILE A 119 10.01 0.42 -9.69
C ILE A 119 11.09 1.42 -10.09
N LEU A 120 11.72 2.10 -9.11
CA LEU A 120 12.60 3.24 -9.38
C LEU A 120 13.85 2.90 -10.18
N PRO A 121 14.57 1.78 -9.99
CA PRO A 121 15.77 1.50 -10.78
C PRO A 121 15.48 1.37 -12.27
N ARG A 122 14.36 0.74 -12.65
CA ARG A 122 13.97 0.63 -14.06
C ARG A 122 13.56 1.99 -14.64
N MET A 123 12.80 2.78 -13.90
CA MET A 123 12.43 4.14 -14.30
C MET A 123 13.67 5.01 -14.48
N LEU A 124 14.64 4.94 -13.56
CA LEU A 124 15.90 5.67 -13.66
C LEU A 124 16.74 5.22 -14.85
N SER A 125 16.85 3.92 -15.08
CA SER A 125 17.54 3.36 -16.26
C SER A 125 16.95 3.88 -17.55
N SER A 126 15.60 3.96 -17.67
CA SER A 126 14.95 4.46 -18.87
C SER A 126 15.22 5.95 -19.13
N PHE A 127 15.42 6.75 -18.08
CA PHE A 127 15.81 8.15 -18.23
C PHE A 127 17.30 8.29 -18.66
N LEU A 128 18.19 7.44 -18.16
CA LEU A 128 19.64 7.48 -18.45
C LEU A 128 19.96 6.98 -19.85
N THR A 129 19.36 5.88 -20.26
CA THR A 129 19.68 5.21 -21.54
C THR A 129 18.77 5.66 -22.69
N GLY A 130 17.64 6.29 -22.40
CA GLY A 130 16.57 6.55 -23.36
C GLY A 130 15.79 5.28 -23.76
N ASP A 131 16.22 4.10 -23.30
CA ASP A 131 15.53 2.83 -23.57
C ASP A 131 14.37 2.62 -22.61
N ARG A 132 13.17 2.67 -23.16
CA ARG A 132 11.89 2.47 -22.47
C ARG A 132 11.31 1.08 -22.65
N SER A 133 12.05 0.19 -23.34
CA SER A 133 11.59 -1.17 -23.61
C SER A 133 11.64 -2.03 -22.34
N ILE A 134 10.66 -2.90 -22.16
CA ILE A 134 10.62 -3.93 -21.11
C ILE A 134 10.13 -5.24 -21.72
N SER A 135 10.82 -6.34 -21.41
CA SER A 135 10.35 -7.66 -21.88
C SER A 135 9.01 -8.03 -21.22
N PHE A 136 8.25 -8.93 -21.84
CA PHE A 136 7.00 -9.43 -21.27
C PHE A 136 7.23 -10.02 -19.88
N GLU A 137 8.24 -10.87 -19.72
CA GLU A 137 8.59 -11.47 -18.41
C GLU A 137 8.99 -10.42 -17.39
N GLY A 138 9.74 -9.39 -17.79
CA GLY A 138 10.12 -8.26 -16.94
C GLY A 138 8.91 -7.46 -16.48
N CYS A 139 7.94 -7.24 -17.39
CA CYS A 139 6.67 -6.57 -17.10
C CYS A 139 5.83 -7.37 -16.11
N VAL A 140 5.64 -8.68 -16.36
CA VAL A 140 4.90 -9.58 -15.46
C VAL A 140 5.56 -9.67 -14.08
N THR A 141 6.88 -9.75 -14.02
CA THR A 141 7.64 -9.79 -12.77
C THR A 141 7.49 -8.50 -11.99
N GLN A 142 7.60 -7.34 -12.64
CA GLN A 142 7.41 -6.04 -12.03
C GLN A 142 5.99 -5.88 -11.46
N TRP A 143 4.97 -6.29 -12.22
CA TRP A 143 3.58 -6.32 -11.78
C TRP A 143 3.39 -7.25 -10.58
N TYR A 144 3.91 -8.48 -10.64
CA TYR A 144 3.78 -9.45 -9.56
C TYR A 144 4.28 -8.89 -8.22
N PHE A 145 5.50 -8.36 -8.20
CA PHE A 145 6.08 -7.80 -6.98
C PHE A 145 5.39 -6.51 -6.56
N PHE A 146 4.94 -5.69 -7.50
CA PHE A 146 4.13 -4.50 -7.22
C PHE A 146 2.83 -4.88 -6.49
N ALA A 147 2.05 -5.81 -7.03
CA ALA A 147 0.80 -6.28 -6.42
C ALA A 147 1.02 -6.98 -5.09
N PHE A 148 2.08 -7.79 -4.98
CA PHE A 148 2.48 -8.48 -3.76
C PHE A 148 2.78 -7.50 -2.63
N PHE A 149 3.68 -6.56 -2.86
CA PHE A 149 4.06 -5.59 -1.83
C PHE A 149 2.91 -4.63 -1.50
N GLY A 150 2.20 -4.11 -2.49
CA GLY A 150 1.08 -3.21 -2.27
C GLY A 150 -0.05 -3.84 -1.45
N SER A 151 -0.39 -5.10 -1.74
CA SER A 151 -1.39 -5.85 -0.96
C SER A 151 -0.90 -6.11 0.47
N THR A 152 0.34 -6.53 0.64
CA THR A 152 0.95 -6.75 1.96
C THR A 152 0.98 -5.46 2.79
N GLU A 153 1.30 -4.31 2.17
CA GLU A 153 1.33 -3.00 2.82
C GLU A 153 -0.05 -2.62 3.37
N CYS A 154 -1.14 -2.84 2.61
CA CYS A 154 -2.49 -2.64 3.09
C CYS A 154 -2.76 -3.37 4.41
N TYR A 155 -2.43 -4.65 4.48
CA TYR A 155 -2.65 -5.44 5.69
C TYR A 155 -1.72 -5.02 6.83
N LEU A 156 -0.43 -4.75 6.59
CA LEU A 156 0.49 -4.28 7.64
C LEU A 156 0.04 -2.97 8.27
N LEU A 157 -0.38 -1.98 7.47
CA LEU A 157 -0.93 -0.71 7.97
C LEU A 157 -2.20 -0.93 8.80
N SER A 158 -3.05 -1.87 8.41
CA SER A 158 -4.23 -2.25 9.18
C SER A 158 -3.86 -2.89 10.53
N MET A 159 -2.86 -3.78 10.57
CA MET A 159 -2.38 -4.39 11.82
C MET A 159 -1.75 -3.35 12.75
N MET A 160 -1.01 -2.37 12.21
CA MET A 160 -0.49 -1.24 12.98
C MET A 160 -1.61 -0.37 13.55
N SER A 161 -2.70 -0.17 12.81
CA SER A 161 -3.89 0.54 13.31
C SER A 161 -4.57 -0.22 14.44
N TYR A 162 -4.67 -1.54 14.32
CA TYR A 162 -5.21 -2.41 15.35
C TYR A 162 -4.34 -2.41 16.62
N ASP A 163 -3.01 -2.44 16.47
CA ASP A 163 -2.06 -2.28 17.59
C ASP A 163 -2.30 -0.97 18.34
N ARG A 164 -2.40 0.15 17.63
CA ARG A 164 -2.72 1.46 18.24
C ARG A 164 -4.07 1.46 18.93
N TYR A 165 -5.09 0.86 18.32
CA TYR A 165 -6.41 0.73 18.96
C TYR A 165 -6.33 -0.03 20.29
N LEU A 166 -5.65 -1.16 20.34
CA LEU A 166 -5.51 -1.92 21.58
C LEU A 166 -4.71 -1.16 22.64
N ALA A 167 -3.62 -0.51 22.25
CA ALA A 167 -2.77 0.25 23.17
C ALA A 167 -3.50 1.43 23.82
N ILE A 168 -4.44 2.08 23.11
CA ILE A 168 -5.12 3.29 23.58
C ILE A 168 -6.48 2.96 24.19
N CYS A 169 -7.27 2.09 23.53
CA CYS A 169 -8.64 1.81 23.95
C CYS A 169 -8.75 0.66 24.95
N LYS A 170 -7.76 -0.25 24.98
CA LYS A 170 -7.73 -1.43 25.87
C LYS A 170 -6.38 -1.61 26.58
N PRO A 171 -5.82 -0.60 27.26
CA PRO A 171 -4.44 -0.62 27.78
C PRO A 171 -4.19 -1.75 28.78
N LEU A 172 -5.18 -2.14 29.60
CA LEU A 172 -5.06 -3.20 30.60
C LEU A 172 -4.93 -4.61 29.97
N HIS A 173 -5.40 -4.79 28.75
CA HIS A 173 -5.35 -6.08 28.05
C HIS A 173 -4.31 -6.09 26.93
N TYR A 174 -3.63 -4.97 26.69
CA TYR A 174 -2.72 -4.81 25.55
C TYR A 174 -1.60 -5.85 25.56
N THR A 175 -0.87 -5.99 26.66
CA THR A 175 0.26 -6.93 26.77
C THR A 175 -0.15 -8.40 26.68
N THR A 176 -1.38 -8.71 27.08
CA THR A 176 -1.92 -10.09 26.98
C THR A 176 -2.37 -10.40 25.56
N LEU A 177 -3.02 -9.44 24.88
CA LEU A 177 -3.57 -9.61 23.54
C LEU A 177 -2.45 -9.52 22.48
N MET A 178 -1.61 -8.48 22.52
CA MET A 178 -0.52 -8.26 21.56
C MET A 178 0.77 -8.96 21.99
N ASN A 179 0.70 -10.28 22.13
CA ASN A 179 1.88 -11.09 22.41
C ASN A 179 2.68 -11.38 21.12
N GLY A 180 3.94 -11.80 21.26
CA GLY A 180 4.84 -12.04 20.12
C GLY A 180 4.32 -13.08 19.13
N ARG A 181 3.55 -14.08 19.59
CA ARG A 181 2.93 -15.11 18.73
C ARG A 181 1.87 -14.50 17.83
N LEU A 182 0.99 -13.67 18.39
CA LEU A 182 -0.04 -12.99 17.60
C LEU A 182 0.59 -12.02 16.61
N CYS A 183 1.60 -11.22 17.02
CA CYS A 183 2.30 -10.31 16.12
C CYS A 183 2.89 -11.05 14.91
N LEU A 184 3.56 -12.19 15.15
CA LEU A 184 4.11 -13.03 14.09
C LEU A 184 3.01 -13.58 13.17
N GLN A 185 1.90 -14.07 13.72
CA GLN A 185 0.77 -14.58 12.94
C GLN A 185 0.17 -13.49 12.06
N LEU A 186 -0.05 -12.29 12.59
CA LEU A 186 -0.60 -11.16 11.85
C LEU A 186 0.35 -10.71 10.72
N ALA A 187 1.66 -10.65 10.98
CA ALA A 187 2.64 -10.34 9.96
C ALA A 187 2.66 -11.42 8.87
N CYS A 188 2.78 -12.71 9.24
CA CYS A 188 2.76 -13.82 8.27
C CYS A 188 1.47 -13.81 7.43
N THR A 189 0.30 -13.56 8.03
CA THR A 189 -0.96 -13.49 7.30
C THR A 189 -0.96 -12.34 6.29
N SER A 190 -0.39 -11.18 6.66
CA SER A 190 -0.25 -10.03 5.76
C SER A 190 0.63 -10.36 4.54
N TRP A 191 1.79 -10.98 4.75
CA TRP A 191 2.67 -11.42 3.68
C TRP A 191 2.05 -12.49 2.79
N MET A 192 1.40 -13.49 3.39
CA MET A 192 0.72 -14.58 2.66
C MET A 192 -0.46 -14.08 1.82
N SER A 193 -1.23 -13.12 2.33
CA SER A 193 -2.34 -12.53 1.56
C SER A 193 -1.84 -11.83 0.28
N GLY A 194 -0.73 -11.11 0.38
CA GLY A 194 -0.09 -10.49 -0.78
C GLY A 194 0.38 -11.53 -1.82
N ILE A 195 1.07 -12.60 -1.38
CA ILE A 195 1.51 -13.68 -2.26
C ILE A 195 0.31 -14.32 -2.99
N VAL A 196 -0.73 -14.69 -2.26
CA VAL A 196 -1.90 -15.38 -2.84
C VAL A 196 -2.60 -14.47 -3.86
N THR A 197 -2.86 -13.20 -3.49
CA THR A 197 -3.53 -12.24 -4.37
C THR A 197 -2.73 -12.01 -5.66
N SER A 198 -1.43 -11.71 -5.55
CA SER A 198 -0.58 -11.45 -6.72
C SER A 198 -0.44 -12.69 -7.61
N THR A 199 -0.30 -13.89 -7.02
CA THR A 199 -0.17 -15.14 -7.78
C THR A 199 -1.44 -15.43 -8.59
N ILE A 200 -2.63 -15.27 -8.01
CA ILE A 200 -3.89 -15.52 -8.71
C ILE A 200 -4.06 -14.54 -9.89
N ILE A 201 -3.88 -13.23 -9.67
CA ILE A 201 -4.04 -12.24 -10.73
C ILE A 201 -3.00 -12.45 -11.83
N THR A 202 -1.75 -12.71 -11.48
CA THR A 202 -0.68 -12.95 -12.45
C THR A 202 -0.92 -14.23 -13.26
N SER A 203 -1.51 -15.28 -12.68
CA SER A 203 -1.85 -16.49 -13.41
C SER A 203 -2.87 -16.24 -14.53
N PHE A 204 -3.82 -15.33 -14.33
CA PHE A 204 -4.73 -14.89 -15.40
C PHE A 204 -4.03 -13.97 -16.41
N MET A 205 -3.13 -13.09 -15.96
CA MET A 205 -2.36 -12.21 -16.84
C MET A 205 -1.49 -13.00 -17.82
N LEU A 206 -0.90 -14.11 -17.39
CA LEU A 206 -0.09 -14.99 -18.24
C LEU A 206 -0.89 -15.70 -19.35
N GLN A 207 -2.21 -15.72 -19.28
CA GLN A 207 -3.10 -16.29 -20.30
C GLN A 207 -3.47 -15.27 -21.39
N LEU A 208 -3.10 -13.99 -21.22
CA LEU A 208 -3.36 -12.97 -22.23
C LEU A 208 -2.44 -13.12 -23.42
N THR A 209 -3.00 -12.90 -24.62
CA THR A 209 -2.25 -12.82 -25.88
C THR A 209 -2.16 -11.38 -26.34
N PHE A 210 -1.00 -10.97 -26.84
CA PHE A 210 -0.72 -9.60 -27.27
C PHE A 210 -0.33 -9.61 -28.73
N CYS A 211 -1.04 -8.86 -29.59
CA CYS A 211 -0.87 -8.85 -31.05
C CYS A 211 -0.97 -7.45 -31.66
N GLY A 212 -1.09 -6.41 -30.84
CA GLY A 212 -1.30 -5.03 -31.26
C GLY A 212 -0.18 -4.08 -30.83
N PRO A 213 -0.53 -2.82 -30.53
CA PRO A 213 0.41 -1.84 -30.02
C PRO A 213 1.11 -2.35 -28.75
N HIS A 214 2.39 -1.98 -28.60
CA HIS A 214 3.22 -2.44 -27.49
C HIS A 214 3.46 -1.32 -26.46
N GLU A 215 2.75 -0.21 -26.57
CA GLU A 215 2.95 0.98 -25.78
C GLU A 215 2.05 0.99 -24.56
N ILE A 216 2.66 0.84 -23.36
CA ILE A 216 1.99 0.94 -22.07
C ILE A 216 2.00 2.40 -21.65
N ASP A 217 0.83 3.05 -21.55
CA ASP A 217 0.70 4.44 -21.15
C ASP A 217 0.85 4.62 -19.63
N HIS A 218 1.97 4.12 -19.09
CA HIS A 218 2.36 4.23 -17.68
C HIS A 218 3.88 4.25 -17.52
N PHE A 219 4.40 4.59 -16.29
CA PHE A 219 5.83 4.58 -15.99
C PHE A 219 6.33 3.25 -15.40
N PHE A 220 5.42 2.34 -15.10
CA PHE A 220 5.69 0.94 -14.73
C PHE A 220 4.59 0.04 -15.30
N CYS A 221 4.79 -1.28 -15.25
CA CYS A 221 3.79 -2.24 -15.69
C CYS A 221 2.62 -2.32 -14.70
N ASP A 222 1.52 -1.63 -15.01
CA ASP A 222 0.26 -1.75 -14.28
C ASP A 222 -0.70 -2.65 -15.06
N ILE A 223 -1.53 -3.39 -14.32
CA ILE A 223 -2.41 -4.43 -14.87
C ILE A 223 -3.45 -3.89 -15.84
N PHE A 224 -4.05 -2.72 -15.56
CA PHE A 224 -5.11 -2.17 -16.40
C PHE A 224 -4.59 -1.72 -17.76
N PRO A 225 -3.52 -0.88 -17.87
CA PRO A 225 -2.92 -0.53 -19.16
C PRO A 225 -2.41 -1.75 -19.92
N VAL A 226 -1.85 -2.75 -19.24
CA VAL A 226 -1.38 -3.99 -19.90
C VAL A 226 -2.55 -4.83 -20.43
N ALA A 227 -3.62 -4.99 -19.64
CA ALA A 227 -4.80 -5.74 -20.07
C ALA A 227 -5.53 -5.10 -21.25
N GLU A 228 -5.46 -3.76 -21.40
CA GLU A 228 -6.03 -3.05 -22.56
C GLU A 228 -5.30 -3.35 -23.88
N LEU A 229 -4.04 -3.78 -23.85
CA LEU A 229 -3.25 -4.14 -25.02
C LEU A 229 -3.48 -5.59 -25.48
N SER A 230 -4.26 -6.36 -24.74
CA SER A 230 -4.53 -7.76 -25.05
C SER A 230 -5.51 -7.91 -26.22
N CYS A 231 -5.22 -8.83 -27.15
CA CYS A 231 -6.15 -9.27 -28.19
C CYS A 231 -7.13 -10.34 -27.70
N SER A 232 -6.74 -11.08 -26.65
CA SER A 232 -7.65 -12.00 -25.98
C SER A 232 -8.55 -11.25 -25.01
N ASN A 233 -9.70 -11.84 -24.67
CA ASN A 233 -10.63 -11.21 -23.75
C ASN A 233 -10.01 -11.04 -22.35
N PRO A 234 -9.76 -9.80 -21.87
CA PRO A 234 -9.13 -9.56 -20.56
C PRO A 234 -10.11 -9.66 -19.38
N TYR A 235 -11.34 -10.17 -19.60
CA TYR A 235 -12.42 -10.17 -18.61
C TYR A 235 -12.00 -10.79 -17.28
N PHE A 236 -11.40 -12.00 -17.30
CA PHE A 236 -11.01 -12.68 -16.07
C PHE A 236 -9.87 -11.96 -15.33
N VAL A 237 -8.94 -11.33 -16.04
CA VAL A 237 -7.88 -10.51 -15.44
C VAL A 237 -8.50 -9.31 -14.74
N LYS A 238 -9.36 -8.56 -15.42
CA LYS A 238 -10.04 -7.38 -14.87
C LYS A 238 -10.90 -7.79 -13.68
N LEU A 239 -11.75 -8.80 -13.81
CA LEU A 239 -12.63 -9.29 -12.75
C LEU A 239 -11.86 -9.74 -11.51
N SER A 240 -10.82 -10.56 -11.68
CA SER A 240 -9.99 -11.02 -10.55
C SER A 240 -9.26 -9.85 -9.88
N THR A 241 -8.75 -8.89 -10.65
CA THR A 241 -8.10 -7.68 -10.12
C THR A 241 -9.08 -6.84 -9.31
N TYR A 242 -10.30 -6.62 -9.78
CA TYR A 242 -11.32 -5.88 -9.04
C TYR A 242 -11.73 -6.60 -7.74
N ILE A 243 -12.03 -7.90 -7.81
CA ILE A 243 -12.47 -8.65 -6.62
C ILE A 243 -11.34 -8.76 -5.60
N LEU A 244 -10.19 -9.29 -6.00
CA LEU A 244 -9.08 -9.53 -5.08
C LEU A 244 -8.40 -8.22 -4.64
N GLY A 245 -8.26 -7.24 -5.55
CA GLY A 245 -7.77 -5.91 -5.24
C GLY A 245 -8.68 -5.17 -4.27
N SER A 246 -10.01 -5.24 -4.45
CA SER A 246 -10.97 -4.68 -3.51
C SER A 246 -10.90 -5.37 -2.15
N MET A 247 -10.85 -6.69 -2.10
CA MET A 247 -10.67 -7.43 -0.84
C MET A 247 -9.35 -7.06 -0.16
N GLY A 248 -8.26 -6.96 -0.92
CA GLY A 248 -6.93 -6.58 -0.42
C GLY A 248 -6.81 -5.12 0.03
N THR A 249 -7.69 -4.24 -0.41
CA THR A 249 -7.64 -2.80 -0.08
C THR A 249 -8.78 -2.39 0.85
N VAL A 250 -10.03 -2.70 0.50
CA VAL A 250 -11.21 -2.19 1.22
C VAL A 250 -11.37 -2.84 2.59
N VAL A 251 -11.08 -4.14 2.73
CA VAL A 251 -11.15 -4.82 4.03
C VAL A 251 -10.13 -4.26 5.02
N PRO A 252 -8.81 -4.19 4.71
CA PRO A 252 -7.84 -3.58 5.62
C PRO A 252 -8.11 -2.08 5.87
N PHE A 253 -8.57 -1.34 4.86
CA PHE A 253 -8.96 0.07 5.02
C PHE A 253 -10.11 0.23 6.02
N THR A 254 -11.15 -0.61 5.93
CA THR A 254 -12.28 -0.56 6.86
C THR A 254 -11.84 -0.87 8.30
N LEU A 255 -11.00 -1.89 8.49
CA LEU A 255 -10.42 -2.20 9.80
C LEU A 255 -9.61 -1.03 10.37
N THR A 256 -8.82 -0.38 9.52
CA THR A 256 -8.06 0.82 9.86
C THR A 256 -8.98 1.97 10.25
N LEU A 257 -10.01 2.24 9.46
CA LEU A 257 -10.99 3.31 9.71
C LEU A 257 -11.73 3.10 11.03
N VAL A 258 -12.23 1.89 11.27
CA VAL A 258 -12.91 1.53 12.54
C VAL A 258 -11.98 1.70 13.73
N SER A 259 -10.72 1.24 13.62
CA SER A 259 -9.71 1.41 14.67
C SER A 259 -9.49 2.88 15.01
N TYR A 260 -9.36 3.75 14.00
CA TYR A 260 -9.17 5.19 14.22
C TYR A 260 -10.41 5.90 14.75
N ILE A 261 -11.61 5.53 14.31
CA ILE A 261 -12.85 6.05 14.89
C ILE A 261 -12.91 5.72 16.38
N CYS A 262 -12.63 4.48 16.77
CA CYS A 262 -12.61 4.07 18.17
C CYS A 262 -11.52 4.84 18.98
N ILE A 263 -10.34 5.03 18.41
CA ILE A 263 -9.26 5.82 19.02
C ILE A 263 -9.73 7.26 19.26
N ILE A 264 -10.26 7.93 18.24
CA ILE A 264 -10.72 9.31 18.34
C ILE A 264 -11.81 9.44 19.40
N LEU A 265 -12.82 8.56 19.39
CA LEU A 265 -13.90 8.57 20.37
C LEU A 265 -13.38 8.35 21.81
N THR A 266 -12.36 7.53 21.98
CA THR A 266 -11.71 7.30 23.29
C THR A 266 -10.94 8.54 23.72
N LEU A 267 -10.16 9.15 22.83
CA LEU A 267 -9.39 10.36 23.12
C LEU A 267 -10.27 11.54 23.51
N LEU A 268 -11.40 11.73 22.82
CA LEU A 268 -12.36 12.80 23.15
C LEU A 268 -12.99 12.64 24.54
N ARG A 269 -12.96 11.44 25.12
CA ARG A 269 -13.48 11.16 26.49
C ARG A 269 -12.43 11.35 27.59
N LEU A 270 -11.16 11.58 27.25
CA LEU A 270 -10.12 11.82 28.24
C LEU A 270 -10.33 13.19 28.93
N PRO A 271 -10.23 13.27 30.25
CA PRO A 271 -10.49 14.51 30.99
C PRO A 271 -9.39 15.57 30.82
N SER A 272 -8.18 15.16 30.44
CA SER A 272 -7.02 16.05 30.31
C SER A 272 -6.71 16.37 28.86
N LYS A 273 -6.75 17.67 28.51
CA LYS A 273 -6.34 18.16 27.17
C LYS A 273 -4.88 17.83 26.84
N VAL A 274 -3.99 17.83 27.83
CA VAL A 274 -2.57 17.48 27.66
C VAL A 274 -2.42 16.00 27.28
N ALA A 275 -3.18 15.11 27.96
CA ALA A 275 -3.19 13.68 27.64
C ALA A 275 -3.77 13.43 26.23
N GLN A 276 -4.86 14.14 25.86
CA GLN A 276 -5.44 14.09 24.51
C GLN A 276 -4.39 14.47 23.45
N GLN A 277 -3.72 15.61 23.63
CA GLN A 277 -2.74 16.13 22.67
C GLN A 277 -1.53 15.18 22.51
N LYS A 278 -1.04 14.62 23.61
CA LYS A 278 0.07 13.65 23.59
C LYS A 278 -0.32 12.38 22.85
N ALA A 279 -1.48 11.80 23.13
CA ALA A 279 -1.97 10.59 22.47
C ALA A 279 -2.26 10.83 20.98
N PHE A 280 -2.87 11.97 20.64
CA PHE A 280 -3.11 12.36 19.24
C PHE A 280 -1.80 12.54 18.47
N SER A 281 -0.78 13.18 19.07
CA SER A 281 0.54 13.34 18.44
C SER A 281 1.20 11.98 18.13
N THR A 282 1.00 10.97 18.98
CA THR A 282 1.53 9.62 18.75
C THR A 282 0.84 8.92 17.56
N CYS A 283 -0.48 9.10 17.42
CA CYS A 283 -1.24 8.47 16.34
C CYS A 283 -1.18 9.21 15.00
N SER A 284 -0.93 10.52 15.03
CA SER A 284 -0.99 11.39 13.84
C SER A 284 0.03 10.98 12.76
N SER A 285 1.19 10.48 13.16
CA SER A 285 2.22 10.00 12.22
C SER A 285 1.70 8.84 11.38
N HIS A 286 1.14 7.83 12.03
CA HIS A 286 0.55 6.68 11.32
C HIS A 286 -0.69 7.09 10.50
N LEU A 287 -1.53 7.98 11.04
CA LEU A 287 -2.73 8.44 10.32
C LEU A 287 -2.39 9.18 9.01
N ILE A 288 -1.31 9.98 8.99
CA ILE A 288 -0.86 10.65 7.76
C ILE A 288 -0.47 9.62 6.69
N VAL A 289 0.32 8.60 7.06
CA VAL A 289 0.70 7.52 6.15
C VAL A 289 -0.53 6.81 5.60
N VAL A 290 -1.46 6.42 6.46
CA VAL A 290 -2.71 5.74 6.11
C VAL A 290 -3.53 6.57 5.11
N ILE A 291 -3.69 7.88 5.35
CA ILE A 291 -4.46 8.76 4.44
C ILE A 291 -3.77 8.88 3.09
N LEU A 292 -2.45 9.06 3.06
CA LEU A 292 -1.70 9.18 1.81
C LEU A 292 -1.75 7.89 0.99
N PHE A 293 -1.51 6.76 1.63
CA PHE A 293 -1.46 5.45 0.98
C PHE A 293 -2.85 5.02 0.48
N TYR A 294 -3.82 4.84 1.38
CA TYR A 294 -5.16 4.40 0.98
C TYR A 294 -5.89 5.43 0.12
N GLY A 295 -5.71 6.73 0.40
CA GLY A 295 -6.33 7.79 -0.39
C GLY A 295 -5.88 7.74 -1.85
N SER A 296 -4.58 7.58 -2.11
CA SER A 296 -4.07 7.45 -3.47
C SER A 296 -4.51 6.16 -4.16
N LEU A 297 -4.53 5.02 -3.45
CA LEU A 297 -5.02 3.75 -3.99
C LEU A 297 -6.51 3.81 -4.36
N LEU A 298 -7.35 4.40 -3.50
CA LEU A 298 -8.78 4.54 -3.78
C LEU A 298 -9.02 5.42 -5.01
N ILE A 299 -8.26 6.50 -5.17
CA ILE A 299 -8.37 7.37 -6.36
C ILE A 299 -8.01 6.60 -7.63
N VAL A 300 -6.92 5.81 -7.62
CA VAL A 300 -6.43 5.14 -8.82
C VAL A 300 -7.27 3.91 -9.19
N TYR A 301 -7.70 3.11 -8.20
CA TYR A 301 -8.31 1.81 -8.47
C TYR A 301 -9.83 1.75 -8.26
N VAL A 302 -10.43 2.72 -7.58
CA VAL A 302 -11.88 2.73 -7.31
C VAL A 302 -12.63 3.75 -8.16
N ILE A 303 -12.00 4.90 -8.47
CA ILE A 303 -12.65 5.92 -9.31
C ILE A 303 -12.50 5.51 -10.79
N PRO A 304 -13.61 5.44 -11.56
CA PRO A 304 -13.54 5.09 -12.98
C PRO A 304 -12.63 6.04 -13.76
N ALA A 305 -11.70 5.48 -14.54
CA ALA A 305 -10.75 6.25 -15.31
C ALA A 305 -11.45 6.90 -16.52
N THR A 306 -11.62 8.22 -16.47
CA THR A 306 -11.90 9.05 -17.65
C THR A 306 -10.60 9.47 -18.33
N ASP A 307 -10.64 9.93 -19.58
CA ASP A 307 -9.43 10.36 -20.30
C ASP A 307 -8.67 11.48 -19.56
N THR A 308 -9.41 12.38 -18.90
CA THR A 308 -8.82 13.43 -18.04
C THR A 308 -8.14 12.83 -16.79
N MET A 309 -8.67 11.73 -16.26
CA MET A 309 -8.14 11.08 -15.06
C MET A 309 -6.90 10.21 -15.34
N ARG A 310 -6.66 9.76 -16.58
CA ARG A 310 -5.46 8.94 -16.91
C ARG A 310 -4.14 9.62 -16.53
N GLY A 311 -4.03 10.93 -16.82
CA GLY A 311 -2.85 11.72 -16.43
C GLY A 311 -2.72 11.87 -14.91
N LEU A 312 -3.83 12.10 -14.23
CA LEU A 312 -3.88 12.20 -12.77
C LEU A 312 -3.57 10.86 -12.09
N ASN A 313 -4.06 9.74 -12.64
CA ASN A 313 -3.77 8.41 -12.11
C ASN A 313 -2.27 8.12 -12.07
N LYS A 314 -1.50 8.52 -13.10
CA LYS A 314 -0.03 8.41 -13.08
C LYS A 314 0.61 9.21 -11.94
N ILE A 315 0.09 10.42 -11.68
CA ILE A 315 0.58 11.26 -10.57
C ILE A 315 0.22 10.62 -9.23
N PHE A 316 -1.03 10.17 -9.05
CA PHE A 316 -1.43 9.48 -7.83
C PHE A 316 -0.67 8.16 -7.63
N SER A 317 -0.30 7.48 -8.70
CA SER A 317 0.55 6.28 -8.62
C SER A 317 1.93 6.58 -8.03
N LEU A 318 2.51 7.76 -8.24
CA LEU A 318 3.75 8.18 -7.57
C LEU A 318 3.59 8.29 -6.05
N PHE A 319 2.39 8.63 -5.55
CA PHE A 319 2.18 8.79 -4.11
C PHE A 319 2.36 7.45 -3.37
N TYR A 320 1.70 6.39 -3.81
CA TYR A 320 1.82 5.10 -3.13
C TYR A 320 3.06 4.30 -3.54
N THR A 321 3.63 4.52 -4.75
CA THR A 321 4.81 3.76 -5.19
C THR A 321 6.14 4.38 -4.79
N VAL A 322 6.20 5.71 -4.68
CA VAL A 322 7.46 6.45 -4.50
C VAL A 322 7.43 7.29 -3.23
N LEU A 323 6.34 8.04 -3.02
CA LEU A 323 6.29 9.00 -1.92
C LEU A 323 6.10 8.31 -0.56
N THR A 324 5.22 7.30 -0.48
CA THR A 324 4.97 6.56 0.77
C THR A 324 6.24 5.89 1.31
N PRO A 325 7.04 5.14 0.52
CA PRO A 325 8.30 4.56 0.99
C PRO A 325 9.35 5.56 1.49
N VAL A 326 9.28 6.82 1.06
CA VAL A 326 10.15 7.89 1.55
C VAL A 326 9.59 8.54 2.80
N LEU A 327 8.29 8.81 2.81
CA LEU A 327 7.65 9.51 3.92
C LEU A 327 7.59 8.66 5.18
N ASN A 328 7.42 7.36 5.07
CA ASN A 328 7.31 6.47 6.21
C ASN A 328 8.54 6.56 7.12
N PRO A 329 9.78 6.31 6.67
CA PRO A 329 10.95 6.46 7.53
C PRO A 329 11.13 7.89 8.05
N LEU A 330 10.80 8.91 7.27
CA LEU A 330 10.90 10.31 7.72
C LEU A 330 9.89 10.62 8.82
N ILE A 331 8.62 10.24 8.64
CA ILE A 331 7.56 10.49 9.61
C ILE A 331 7.84 9.73 10.91
N TYR A 332 8.22 8.45 10.82
CA TYR A 332 8.48 7.62 12.00
C TYR A 332 9.79 8.01 12.70
N SER A 333 10.85 8.42 11.99
CA SER A 333 12.09 8.88 12.61
C SER A 333 12.02 10.30 13.15
N LEU A 334 11.39 11.24 12.42
CA LEU A 334 11.36 12.65 12.81
C LEU A 334 10.29 12.96 13.86
N ARG A 335 9.19 12.23 13.88
CA ARG A 335 8.07 12.49 14.81
C ARG A 335 8.05 11.59 16.03
N ASN A 336 8.62 10.38 15.92
CA ASN A 336 8.62 9.42 17.00
C ASN A 336 9.80 9.70 17.95
N ARG A 337 9.49 10.06 19.20
CA ARG A 337 10.48 10.37 20.22
C ARG A 337 11.36 9.17 20.58
N GLU A 338 10.80 7.97 20.64
CA GLU A 338 11.53 6.75 21.00
C GLU A 338 12.59 6.39 19.94
N VAL A 339 12.25 6.57 18.64
CA VAL A 339 13.21 6.36 17.55
C VAL A 339 14.35 7.41 17.61
N LYS A 340 14.04 8.68 17.89
CA LYS A 340 15.07 9.71 18.09
C LYS A 340 16.01 9.38 19.25
N GLU A 341 15.46 8.94 20.37
CA GLU A 341 16.25 8.55 21.53
C GLU A 341 17.11 7.32 21.23
N ALA A 342 16.60 6.34 20.47
CA ALA A 342 17.35 5.17 20.00
C ALA A 342 18.52 5.58 19.07
N LEU A 343 18.28 6.49 18.13
CA LEU A 343 19.32 7.07 17.27
C LEU A 343 20.44 7.73 18.10
N CYS A 344 20.07 8.55 19.08
CA CYS A 344 21.02 9.20 19.98
C CYS A 344 21.81 8.19 20.82
N ARG A 345 21.16 7.11 21.32
CA ARG A 345 21.84 6.04 22.07
C ARG A 345 22.86 5.31 21.18
N SER A 346 22.46 4.95 19.95
CA SER A 346 23.33 4.25 18.99
C SER A 346 24.52 5.11 18.58
N ALA A 347 24.31 6.40 18.29
CA ALA A 347 25.38 7.34 17.97
C ALA A 347 26.40 7.49 19.12
N ARG A 348 25.92 7.56 20.37
CA ARG A 348 26.80 7.62 21.56
C ARG A 348 27.60 6.33 21.78
N LYS A 349 27.00 5.16 21.47
CA LYS A 349 27.74 3.88 21.53
C LYS A 349 28.85 3.84 20.51
N PHE A 350 28.55 4.27 19.27
CA PHE A 350 29.53 4.32 18.18
C PHE A 350 30.69 5.25 18.47
N ASN A 351 30.44 6.46 19.00
CA ASN A 351 31.47 7.41 19.39
C ASN A 351 32.34 6.98 20.61
N ARG A 352 31.93 5.92 21.33
CA ARG A 352 32.73 5.34 22.42
C ARG A 352 33.62 4.18 21.96
N ILE A 353 33.38 3.67 20.75
CA ILE A 353 34.14 2.54 20.17
C ILE A 353 35.26 3.07 19.25
N LEU A 354 35.07 4.26 18.65
CA LEU A 354 36.07 5.02 17.96
C LEU A 354 36.99 5.80 18.94
#